data_5af57fde5b526460b727c4f1a76ffe59
#
_entry.id   5af57fde5b526460b727c4f1a76ffe59
#
_cell.length_a   1.000
_cell.length_b   1.000
_cell.length_c   1.000
_cell.angle_alpha   90.00
_cell.angle_beta   90.00
_cell.angle_gamma   90.00
#
_symmetry.space_group_name_H-M   'P 1'
#
loop_
_entity.id
_entity.type
_entity.pdbx_description
1 polymer ?
#
loop_
_entity_poly.entity_id
_entity_poly.type
_entity_poly.pdbx_seq_one_letter_code
_entity_poly.pdbx_strand_id
1 'polypeptide(L)'
;HAQPLCTPTRIQLMTGKYNFRNYIGFGLMDPNEKTFGHIMTDNGYKTLISGKWQLYSYNPLDEMPEDRNKGQKIEDAGFDEFCVWHAHQTEEKGSRYKNPIIYQNGEYLTKEITEGNYGEDIFSEYILDFMDRNSDDPFFVYFPMTLTHRPLEPTPDSEEFAIFDPPS
;
A
#
# COMPACT_ATOMS: atom_id res chain seq x y z
N HIS A 1 18.24 -5.92 -12.31
CA HIS A 1 17.54 -7.09 -11.74
C HIS A 1 16.81 -6.66 -10.47
N ALA A 2 15.49 -6.92 -10.38
CA ALA A 2 14.73 -6.72 -9.15
C ALA A 2 15.06 -7.84 -8.15
N GLN A 3 14.99 -7.55 -6.86
CA GLN A 3 15.05 -8.55 -5.80
C GLN A 3 13.73 -9.32 -5.76
N PRO A 4 13.72 -10.67 -5.61
CA PRO A 4 12.47 -11.44 -5.64
C PRO A 4 11.70 -11.38 -4.30
N LEU A 5 11.66 -10.22 -3.64
CA LEU A 5 10.97 -9.95 -2.37
C LEU A 5 10.23 -8.61 -2.46
N CYS A 6 9.11 -8.50 -1.74
CA CYS A 6 8.20 -7.35 -1.82
C CYS A 6 8.86 -6.01 -1.45
N THR A 7 9.44 -5.87 -0.27
CA THR A 7 10.05 -4.61 0.19
C THR A 7 11.18 -4.14 -0.71
N PRO A 8 12.25 -4.91 -0.95
CA PRO A 8 13.37 -4.42 -1.73
C PRO A 8 13.00 -4.13 -3.20
N THR A 9 12.12 -4.93 -3.81
CA THR A 9 11.64 -4.66 -5.17
C THR A 9 10.87 -3.35 -5.26
N ARG A 10 9.94 -3.09 -4.34
CA ARG A 10 9.13 -1.88 -4.36
C ARG A 10 9.94 -0.62 -4.07
N ILE A 11 10.89 -0.68 -3.13
CA ILE A 11 11.82 0.42 -2.87
C ILE A 11 12.66 0.71 -4.11
N GLN A 12 13.23 -0.32 -4.74
CA GLN A 12 14.02 -0.16 -5.96
C GLN A 12 13.19 0.46 -7.09
N LEU A 13 11.95 -0.01 -7.28
CA LEU A 13 11.04 0.50 -8.30
C LEU A 13 10.69 1.97 -8.06
N MET A 14 10.29 2.33 -6.84
CA MET A 14 9.83 3.67 -6.51
C MET A 14 10.92 4.72 -6.49
N THR A 15 12.15 4.33 -6.15
CA THR A 15 13.29 5.26 -6.02
C THR A 15 14.23 5.27 -7.21
N GLY A 16 14.14 4.26 -8.10
CA GLY A 16 15.10 4.09 -9.21
C GLY A 16 16.52 3.73 -8.75
N LYS A 17 16.72 3.39 -7.49
CA LYS A 17 18.03 3.06 -6.89
C LYS A 17 18.16 1.58 -6.61
N TYR A 18 19.37 1.02 -6.77
CA TYR A 18 19.66 -0.33 -6.31
C TYR A 18 19.65 -0.42 -4.78
N ASN A 19 19.16 -1.53 -4.22
CA ASN A 19 18.95 -1.70 -2.78
C ASN A 19 20.22 -1.60 -1.93
N PHE A 20 21.41 -1.89 -2.47
CA PHE A 20 22.64 -1.67 -1.73
C PHE A 20 22.89 -0.18 -1.36
N ARG A 21 22.10 0.74 -1.91
CA ARG A 21 22.19 2.18 -1.65
C ARG A 21 21.10 2.72 -0.72
N ASN A 22 20.01 2.00 -0.54
CA ASN A 22 18.82 2.54 0.14
C ASN A 22 18.03 1.51 0.98
N TYR A 23 18.53 0.29 1.11
CA TYR A 23 17.87 -0.72 1.92
C TYR A 23 18.30 -0.59 3.39
N ILE A 24 17.34 -0.29 4.27
CA ILE A 24 17.58 -0.13 5.71
C ILE A 24 16.99 -1.28 6.54
N GLY A 25 15.99 -1.97 6.02
CA GLY A 25 15.35 -3.11 6.68
C GLY A 25 14.15 -3.64 5.91
N PHE A 26 13.69 -4.84 6.27
CA PHE A 26 12.48 -5.40 5.65
C PHE A 26 11.24 -4.67 6.15
N GLY A 27 10.40 -4.20 5.23
CA GLY A 27 9.21 -3.40 5.54
C GLY A 27 9.50 -1.93 5.83
N LEU A 28 10.74 -1.46 5.58
CA LEU A 28 11.16 -0.09 5.84
C LEU A 28 11.75 0.55 4.59
N MET A 29 11.28 1.74 4.24
CA MET A 29 11.91 2.63 3.28
C MET A 29 12.49 3.84 4.03
N ASP A 30 13.70 4.26 3.69
CA ASP A 30 14.30 5.44 4.32
C ASP A 30 13.37 6.66 4.14
N PRO A 31 13.01 7.37 5.24
CA PRO A 31 12.12 8.53 5.19
C PRO A 31 12.61 9.66 4.27
N ASN A 32 13.91 9.72 4.00
CA ASN A 32 14.51 10.74 3.15
C ASN A 32 14.54 10.38 1.64
N GLU A 33 14.07 9.18 1.28
CA GLU A 33 14.05 8.78 -0.12
C GLU A 33 12.96 9.50 -0.91
N LYS A 34 13.35 10.04 -2.05
CA LYS A 34 12.40 10.54 -3.05
C LYS A 34 11.91 9.39 -3.92
N THR A 35 10.59 9.29 -4.03
CA THR A 35 9.92 8.32 -4.91
C THR A 35 9.60 8.93 -6.26
N PHE A 36 9.17 8.12 -7.20
CA PHE A 36 8.57 8.62 -8.44
C PHE A 36 7.27 9.41 -8.19
N GLY A 37 6.57 9.20 -7.06
CA GLY A 37 5.46 10.04 -6.63
C GLY A 37 5.86 11.52 -6.58
N HIS A 38 6.93 11.84 -5.84
CA HIS A 38 7.46 13.21 -5.79
C HIS A 38 7.82 13.75 -7.19
N ILE A 39 8.47 12.92 -8.02
CA ILE A 39 8.91 13.34 -9.36
C ILE A 39 7.68 13.67 -10.21
N MET A 40 6.64 12.85 -10.17
CA MET A 40 5.45 13.07 -10.98
C MET A 40 4.66 14.28 -10.49
N THR A 41 4.49 14.46 -9.19
CA THR A 41 3.83 15.63 -8.60
C THR A 41 4.60 16.92 -8.90
N ASP A 42 5.94 16.90 -8.77
CA ASP A 42 6.79 18.05 -9.11
C ASP A 42 6.70 18.44 -10.62
N ASN A 43 6.27 17.52 -11.48
CA ASN A 43 6.05 17.75 -12.91
C ASN A 43 4.57 17.99 -13.29
N GLY A 44 3.72 18.26 -12.33
CA GLY A 44 2.33 18.68 -12.55
C GLY A 44 1.33 17.54 -12.82
N TYR A 45 1.71 16.29 -12.54
CA TYR A 45 0.77 15.18 -12.58
C TYR A 45 -0.06 15.12 -11.30
N LYS A 46 -1.34 14.77 -11.43
CA LYS A 46 -2.14 14.28 -10.30
C LYS A 46 -1.68 12.86 -9.98
N THR A 47 -1.41 12.57 -8.72
CA THR A 47 -0.75 11.31 -8.37
C THR A 47 -1.53 10.50 -7.35
N LEU A 48 -1.65 9.20 -7.59
CA LEU A 48 -2.30 8.24 -6.70
C LEU A 48 -1.42 7.01 -6.49
N ILE A 49 -1.35 6.55 -5.24
CA ILE A 49 -0.97 5.17 -4.92
C ILE A 49 -2.17 4.45 -4.30
N SER A 50 -2.53 3.27 -4.84
CA SER A 50 -3.60 2.43 -4.30
C SER A 50 -3.15 0.98 -4.21
N GLY A 51 -3.28 0.35 -3.03
CA GLY A 51 -2.83 -1.02 -2.79
C GLY A 51 -1.90 -1.15 -1.57
N LYS A 52 -0.82 -1.94 -1.68
CA LYS A 52 0.07 -2.25 -0.57
C LYS A 52 1.10 -1.15 -0.29
N TRP A 53 1.13 -0.63 0.96
CA TRP A 53 2.22 0.23 1.42
C TRP A 53 3.34 -0.55 2.12
N GLN A 54 3.18 -0.96 3.37
CA GLN A 54 4.14 -1.78 4.13
C GLN A 54 5.60 -1.30 4.01
N LEU A 55 5.86 -0.01 4.23
CA LEU A 55 7.20 0.58 4.15
C LEU A 55 7.52 1.52 5.33
N TYR A 56 6.64 1.59 6.33
CA TYR A 56 6.82 2.43 7.52
C TYR A 56 7.29 1.65 8.75
N SER A 57 6.64 0.52 9.05
CA SER A 57 6.97 -0.33 10.19
C SER A 57 6.43 -1.73 9.91
N TYR A 58 7.28 -2.74 9.96
CA TYR A 58 6.87 -4.11 9.62
C TYR A 58 6.87 -5.03 10.83
N ASN A 59 7.86 -4.89 11.70
CA ASN A 59 8.07 -5.85 12.76
C ASN A 59 7.10 -5.63 13.92
N PRO A 60 6.56 -6.70 14.53
CA PRO A 60 5.85 -6.63 15.80
C PRO A 60 6.72 -5.99 16.89
N LEU A 61 6.06 -5.43 17.90
CA LEU A 61 6.71 -4.67 19.00
C LEU A 61 7.83 -5.42 19.72
N ASP A 62 7.71 -6.72 19.85
CA ASP A 62 8.57 -7.59 20.63
C ASP A 62 9.70 -8.25 19.84
N GLU A 63 9.66 -8.18 18.51
CA GLU A 63 10.69 -8.78 17.66
C GLU A 63 11.86 -7.84 17.38
N MET A 64 11.59 -6.65 16.87
CA MET A 64 12.60 -5.64 16.53
C MET A 64 12.08 -4.22 16.85
N PRO A 65 11.98 -3.86 18.13
CA PRO A 65 11.41 -2.57 18.53
C PRO A 65 12.21 -1.37 18.02
N GLU A 66 13.50 -1.55 17.77
CA GLU A 66 14.36 -0.52 17.21
C GLU A 66 14.03 -0.14 15.77
N ASP A 67 13.35 -1.00 15.02
CA ASP A 67 12.94 -0.71 13.62
C ASP A 67 11.56 -0.07 13.54
N ARG A 68 10.89 0.08 14.68
CA ARG A 68 9.57 0.66 14.72
C ARG A 68 9.59 2.15 14.37
N ASN A 69 8.68 2.58 13.52
CA ASN A 69 8.53 3.96 13.05
C ASN A 69 9.75 4.54 12.31
N LYS A 70 10.61 3.70 11.79
CA LYS A 70 11.82 4.14 11.04
C LYS A 70 11.62 4.28 9.55
N GLY A 71 10.55 3.70 9.02
CA GLY A 71 10.26 3.76 7.59
C GLY A 71 9.62 5.07 7.17
N GLN A 72 9.37 5.19 5.87
CA GLN A 72 8.67 6.34 5.30
C GLN A 72 7.16 6.19 5.51
N LYS A 73 6.51 7.25 5.98
CA LYS A 73 5.06 7.34 6.02
C LYS A 73 4.52 7.48 4.61
N ILE A 74 3.30 7.00 4.39
CA ILE A 74 2.64 7.14 3.09
C ILE A 74 2.40 8.62 2.75
N GLU A 75 2.11 9.45 3.73
CA GLU A 75 1.90 10.89 3.59
C GLU A 75 3.14 11.62 3.07
N ASP A 76 4.32 11.06 3.34
CA ASP A 76 5.62 11.64 2.93
C ASP A 76 6.14 11.00 1.63
N ALA A 77 5.37 10.12 0.99
CA ALA A 77 5.81 9.39 -0.20
C ALA A 77 5.64 10.16 -1.53
N GLY A 78 5.12 11.38 -1.47
CA GLY A 78 5.02 12.29 -2.63
C GLY A 78 3.84 12.04 -3.55
N PHE A 79 2.81 11.32 -3.11
CA PHE A 79 1.55 11.16 -3.82
C PHE A 79 0.52 12.16 -3.30
N ASP A 80 -0.33 12.71 -4.18
CA ASP A 80 -1.42 13.61 -3.80
C ASP A 80 -2.53 12.86 -3.05
N GLU A 81 -2.83 11.64 -3.50
CA GLU A 81 -3.84 10.77 -2.90
C GLU A 81 -3.29 9.36 -2.68
N PHE A 82 -3.83 8.70 -1.66
CA PHE A 82 -3.49 7.31 -1.36
C PHE A 82 -4.66 6.53 -0.78
N CYS A 83 -4.75 5.27 -1.16
CA CYS A 83 -5.69 4.28 -0.63
C CYS A 83 -4.91 2.98 -0.41
N VAL A 84 -4.45 2.72 0.82
CA VAL A 84 -3.43 1.68 1.03
C VAL A 84 -3.73 0.74 2.19
N TRP A 85 -3.32 -0.51 2.02
CA TRP A 85 -3.23 -1.50 3.09
C TRP A 85 -1.86 -1.42 3.77
N HIS A 86 -1.83 -1.63 5.09
CA HIS A 86 -0.64 -1.63 5.95
C HIS A 86 0.12 -0.30 5.88
N ALA A 87 -0.60 0.79 6.17
CA ALA A 87 -0.05 2.14 6.15
C ALA A 87 0.99 2.37 7.24
N HIS A 88 0.68 1.99 8.47
CA HIS A 88 1.49 2.29 9.65
C HIS A 88 2.04 1.02 10.31
N GLN A 89 1.43 0.56 11.39
CA GLN A 89 1.96 -0.51 12.22
C GLN A 89 1.52 -1.90 11.74
N THR A 90 2.31 -2.92 12.04
CA THR A 90 1.98 -4.31 11.70
C THR A 90 0.72 -4.78 12.42
N GLU A 91 0.48 -4.29 13.65
CA GLU A 91 -0.69 -4.64 14.44
C GLU A 91 -2.00 -4.09 13.87
N GLU A 92 -1.92 -3.03 13.08
CA GLU A 92 -3.07 -2.39 12.44
C GLU A 92 -3.33 -2.90 11.02
N LYS A 93 -2.48 -3.80 10.51
CA LYS A 93 -2.56 -4.20 9.10
C LYS A 93 -3.84 -4.94 8.72
N GLY A 94 -4.38 -5.77 9.62
CA GLY A 94 -5.57 -6.59 9.40
C GLY A 94 -5.54 -7.43 8.11
N SER A 95 -6.69 -7.90 7.69
CA SER A 95 -6.83 -8.54 6.37
C SER A 95 -6.54 -7.54 5.25
N ARG A 96 -6.02 -8.06 4.15
CA ARG A 96 -5.83 -7.32 2.90
C ARG A 96 -6.88 -7.63 1.85
N TYR A 97 -7.61 -8.72 2.07
CA TYR A 97 -8.59 -9.26 1.13
C TYR A 97 -10.01 -9.01 1.63
N LYS A 98 -10.66 -9.98 2.27
CA LYS A 98 -12.00 -9.79 2.83
C LYS A 98 -11.93 -8.96 4.12
N ASN A 99 -12.85 -8.01 4.30
CA ASN A 99 -12.90 -7.09 5.44
C ASN A 99 -11.55 -6.34 5.65
N PRO A 100 -11.00 -5.69 4.61
CA PRO A 100 -9.66 -5.15 4.70
C PRO A 100 -9.58 -3.95 5.65
N ILE A 101 -8.40 -3.75 6.25
CA ILE A 101 -8.08 -2.50 6.93
C ILE A 101 -7.35 -1.60 5.93
N ILE A 102 -8.00 -0.54 5.49
CA ILE A 102 -7.50 0.38 4.47
C ILE A 102 -7.40 1.79 5.05
N TYR A 103 -6.26 2.42 4.81
CA TYR A 103 -6.00 3.81 5.13
C TYR A 103 -6.05 4.66 3.85
N GLN A 104 -6.96 5.64 3.84
CA GLN A 104 -7.22 6.46 2.66
C GLN A 104 -7.14 7.94 3.03
N ASN A 105 -6.21 8.67 2.41
CA ASN A 105 -6.05 10.12 2.54
C ASN A 105 -6.08 10.65 3.98
N GLY A 106 -5.46 9.93 4.91
CA GLY A 106 -5.31 10.36 6.30
C GLY A 106 -6.28 9.71 7.29
N GLU A 107 -7.22 8.87 6.84
CA GLU A 107 -8.19 8.21 7.70
C GLU A 107 -8.34 6.72 7.35
N TYR A 108 -8.60 5.89 8.35
CA TYR A 108 -9.00 4.50 8.11
C TYR A 108 -10.44 4.43 7.64
N LEU A 109 -10.69 3.63 6.60
CA LEU A 109 -12.04 3.36 6.15
C LEU A 109 -12.85 2.68 7.25
N THR A 110 -14.11 3.09 7.37
CA THR A 110 -15.01 2.53 8.39
C THR A 110 -15.45 1.11 8.04
N LYS A 111 -15.94 0.36 9.03
CA LYS A 111 -16.45 -1.00 8.81
C LYS A 111 -17.63 -1.03 7.83
N GLU A 112 -18.43 0.03 7.77
CA GLU A 112 -19.55 0.14 6.84
C GLU A 112 -19.07 0.08 5.37
N ILE A 113 -17.82 0.49 5.10
CA ILE A 113 -17.23 0.45 3.76
C ILE A 113 -16.49 -0.88 3.53
N THR A 114 -15.87 -1.44 4.54
CA THR A 114 -14.95 -2.58 4.36
C THR A 114 -15.55 -3.94 4.68
N GLU A 115 -16.61 -4.00 5.52
CA GLU A 115 -17.23 -5.25 5.92
C GLU A 115 -17.95 -5.94 4.74
N GLY A 116 -17.61 -7.19 4.49
CA GLY A 116 -18.12 -7.97 3.36
C GLY A 116 -17.45 -7.65 2.01
N ASN A 117 -16.66 -6.60 1.94
CA ASN A 117 -15.99 -6.17 0.71
C ASN A 117 -14.58 -6.75 0.58
N TYR A 118 -14.06 -6.70 -0.66
CA TYR A 118 -12.76 -7.25 -1.03
C TYR A 118 -11.76 -6.11 -1.28
N GLY A 119 -10.54 -6.24 -0.75
CA GLY A 119 -9.56 -5.17 -0.78
C GLY A 119 -9.19 -4.70 -2.18
N GLU A 120 -8.96 -5.64 -3.12
CA GLU A 120 -8.59 -5.27 -4.49
C GLU A 120 -9.72 -4.56 -5.24
N ASP A 121 -10.99 -4.87 -4.91
CA ASP A 121 -12.13 -4.17 -5.50
C ASP A 121 -12.16 -2.71 -4.99
N ILE A 122 -11.99 -2.50 -3.68
CA ILE A 122 -11.92 -1.14 -3.10
C ILE A 122 -10.77 -0.35 -3.71
N PHE A 123 -9.58 -0.95 -3.86
CA PHE A 123 -8.44 -0.28 -4.49
C PHE A 123 -8.71 0.07 -5.94
N SER A 124 -9.31 -0.85 -6.70
CA SER A 124 -9.62 -0.65 -8.12
C SER A 124 -10.70 0.39 -8.33
N GLU A 125 -11.76 0.37 -7.53
CA GLU A 125 -12.84 1.39 -7.57
C GLU A 125 -12.30 2.77 -7.26
N TYR A 126 -11.41 2.90 -6.27
CA TYR A 126 -10.78 4.17 -5.94
C TYR A 126 -9.88 4.68 -7.08
N ILE A 127 -9.16 3.78 -7.77
CA ILE A 127 -8.37 4.13 -8.96
C ILE A 127 -9.28 4.66 -10.07
N LEU A 128 -10.39 3.98 -10.35
CA LEU A 128 -11.33 4.40 -11.41
C LEU A 128 -11.96 5.76 -11.09
N ASP A 129 -12.37 5.99 -9.86
CA ASP A 129 -12.88 7.29 -9.40
C ASP A 129 -11.82 8.39 -9.54
N PHE A 130 -10.57 8.11 -9.12
CA PHE A 130 -9.47 9.06 -9.28
C PHE A 130 -9.22 9.42 -10.74
N MET A 131 -9.21 8.45 -11.64
CA MET A 131 -9.00 8.66 -13.08
C MET A 131 -10.14 9.49 -13.68
N ASP A 132 -11.38 9.23 -13.28
CA ASP A 132 -12.55 9.98 -13.76
C ASP A 132 -12.50 11.44 -13.30
N ARG A 133 -12.23 11.68 -12.02
CA ARG A 133 -12.11 13.03 -11.45
C ARG A 133 -10.97 13.87 -12.05
N ASN A 134 -9.93 13.21 -12.56
CA ASN A 134 -8.74 13.87 -13.10
C ASN A 134 -8.58 13.66 -14.62
N SER A 135 -9.66 13.33 -15.34
CA SER A 135 -9.60 12.99 -16.77
C SER A 135 -9.09 14.14 -17.66
N ASP A 136 -9.21 15.38 -17.23
CA ASP A 136 -8.75 16.57 -17.96
C ASP A 136 -7.28 16.95 -17.64
N ASP A 137 -6.68 16.34 -16.64
CA ASP A 137 -5.31 16.59 -16.19
C ASP A 137 -4.37 15.40 -16.50
N PRO A 138 -3.08 15.60 -16.66
CA PRO A 138 -2.15 14.49 -16.65
C PRO A 138 -2.15 13.82 -15.28
N PHE A 139 -2.37 12.52 -15.22
CA PHE A 139 -2.33 11.77 -13.97
C PHE A 139 -1.36 10.59 -14.01
N PHE A 140 -0.95 10.15 -12.83
CA PHE A 140 -0.09 9.00 -12.61
C PHE A 140 -0.66 8.15 -11.47
N VAL A 141 -0.87 6.86 -11.74
CA VAL A 141 -1.35 5.88 -10.76
C VAL A 141 -0.30 4.79 -10.55
N TYR A 142 0.05 4.53 -9.31
CA TYR A 142 0.82 3.35 -8.93
C TYR A 142 -0.09 2.38 -8.15
N PHE A 143 -0.27 1.18 -8.73
CA PHE A 143 -1.08 0.13 -8.14
C PHE A 143 -0.22 -1.06 -7.68
N PRO A 144 0.39 -1.02 -6.49
CA PRO A 144 1.08 -2.17 -5.91
C PRO A 144 0.05 -3.15 -5.34
N MET A 145 -0.48 -4.01 -6.20
CA MET A 145 -1.50 -5.00 -5.84
C MET A 145 -1.10 -5.84 -4.62
N THR A 146 -2.08 -6.21 -3.80
CA THR A 146 -1.88 -7.16 -2.71
C THR A 146 -1.93 -8.62 -3.18
N LEU A 147 -2.48 -8.88 -4.35
CA LEU A 147 -2.50 -10.17 -5.06
C LEU A 147 -1.15 -10.47 -5.76
N THR A 148 -0.72 -11.72 -5.90
CA THR A 148 -1.20 -12.88 -5.14
C THR A 148 -0.23 -13.13 -4.00
N HIS A 149 -0.70 -13.14 -2.78
CA HIS A 149 0.17 -13.25 -1.59
C HIS A 149 -0.50 -14.10 -0.50
N ARG A 150 0.27 -14.82 0.27
CA ARG A 150 -0.22 -15.56 1.44
C ARG A 150 -0.68 -14.60 2.57
N PRO A 151 -1.70 -14.96 3.37
CA PRO A 151 -2.55 -16.15 3.21
C PRO A 151 -3.33 -16.10 1.90
N LEU A 152 -3.60 -17.28 1.30
CA LEU A 152 -4.47 -17.37 0.12
C LEU A 152 -5.91 -17.44 0.65
N GLU A 153 -6.71 -16.48 0.26
CA GLU A 153 -8.11 -16.37 0.67
C GLU A 153 -9.04 -16.49 -0.55
N PRO A 154 -10.31 -16.88 -0.34
CA PRO A 154 -11.28 -16.91 -1.43
C PRO A 154 -11.45 -15.54 -2.08
N THR A 155 -11.70 -15.52 -3.38
CA THR A 155 -12.06 -14.30 -4.11
C THR A 155 -13.59 -14.13 -4.16
N PRO A 156 -14.11 -12.92 -4.45
CA PRO A 156 -15.55 -12.67 -4.51
C PRO A 156 -16.33 -13.61 -5.44
N ASP A 157 -15.67 -14.13 -6.48
CA ASP A 157 -16.26 -15.07 -7.44
C ASP A 157 -16.35 -16.52 -6.92
N SER A 158 -15.76 -16.84 -5.78
CA SER A 158 -15.79 -18.19 -5.21
C SER A 158 -16.97 -18.37 -4.27
N GLU A 159 -17.54 -19.58 -4.26
CA GLU A 159 -18.68 -19.92 -3.36
C GLU A 159 -18.30 -19.79 -1.87
N GLU A 160 -17.03 -20.01 -1.56
CA GLU A 160 -16.50 -19.94 -0.19
C GLU A 160 -16.39 -18.52 0.34
N PHE A 161 -16.35 -17.50 -0.50
CA PHE A 161 -16.10 -16.11 -0.07
C PHE A 161 -17.15 -15.62 0.93
N ALA A 162 -18.42 -15.94 0.72
CA ALA A 162 -19.51 -15.48 1.58
C ALA A 162 -19.38 -16.00 3.03
N ILE A 163 -18.90 -17.24 3.19
CA ILE A 163 -18.78 -17.92 4.50
C ILE A 163 -17.38 -17.84 5.11
N PHE A 164 -16.40 -17.35 4.34
CA PHE A 164 -15.02 -17.21 4.81
C PHE A 164 -14.92 -16.05 5.82
N ASP A 165 -14.33 -16.33 6.97
CA ASP A 165 -14.01 -15.34 8.01
C ASP A 165 -12.48 -15.21 8.09
N PRO A 166 -11.89 -14.06 7.69
CA PRO A 166 -10.45 -13.90 7.74
C PRO A 166 -9.96 -13.89 9.18
N PRO A 167 -8.78 -14.46 9.48
CA PRO A 167 -8.20 -14.38 10.81
C PRO A 167 -7.93 -12.92 11.19
N SER A 168 -8.31 -12.58 12.41
CA SER A 168 -8.13 -11.25 13.03
C SER A 168 -6.65 -10.91 13.24
#